data_7dd34cbacd4c10289631147ec716943e
#
_entry.id   7dd34cbacd4c10289631147ec716943e
#
_cell.length_a   1.000
_cell.length_b   1.000
_cell.length_c   1.000
_cell.angle_alpha   90.00
_cell.angle_beta   90.00
_cell.angle_gamma   90.00
#
_symmetry.space_group_name_H-M   'P 1'
#
loop_
_entity.id
_entity.type
_entity.pdbx_description
1 polymer ?
#
loop_
_entity_poly.entity_id
_entity_poly.type
_entity_poly.pdbx_seq_one_letter_code
_entity_poly.pdbx_strand_id
1 'polypeptide(L)'
;MNQMKSRSRSGTILICVLVCLGIVITLVMTTMQSSLLGRREVRMQRQLIQTEFLCEAGVQRAVQQLKKTPEYKGEKWFPKLGSTSFENAVIEIRLEPSTDAINTLRAEVIATLANSADSNDRMQRSHTFSIGLPFSSTESK
;
A
#
# COMPACT_ATOMS: atom_id res chain seq x y z
N MET A 1 56.42 -54.33 -22.07
CA MET A 1 54.97 -54.17 -22.25
C MET A 1 54.38 -53.45 -21.07
N ASN A 2 54.18 -52.13 -21.19
CA ASN A 2 53.67 -51.30 -20.14
C ASN A 2 52.15 -51.24 -20.22
N GLN A 3 51.45 -51.85 -19.34
CA GLN A 3 50.00 -51.67 -19.10
C GLN A 3 49.80 -50.34 -18.38
N MET A 4 49.47 -49.30 -19.13
CA MET A 4 49.07 -48.01 -18.57
C MET A 4 47.73 -48.15 -17.84
N LYS A 5 47.79 -47.96 -16.53
CA LYS A 5 46.66 -47.99 -15.57
C LYS A 5 45.72 -46.83 -15.82
N SER A 6 44.64 -47.04 -16.62
CA SER A 6 43.63 -46.08 -17.03
C SER A 6 42.52 -45.92 -15.95
N ARG A 7 42.82 -45.96 -14.69
CA ARG A 7 41.82 -46.02 -13.61
C ARG A 7 41.44 -44.70 -12.91
N SER A 8 42.08 -43.58 -13.33
CA SER A 8 41.90 -42.32 -12.57
C SER A 8 40.91 -41.29 -13.23
N ARG A 9 40.47 -41.52 -14.47
CA ARG A 9 39.68 -40.50 -15.18
C ARG A 9 38.20 -40.48 -14.83
N SER A 10 37.61 -41.60 -14.43
CA SER A 10 36.15 -41.67 -14.11
C SER A 10 35.80 -40.92 -12.82
N GLY A 11 36.66 -40.94 -11.80
CA GLY A 11 36.42 -40.25 -10.55
C GLY A 11 36.43 -38.73 -10.67
N THR A 12 37.33 -38.18 -11.50
CA THR A 12 37.44 -36.74 -11.71
C THR A 12 36.20 -36.18 -12.43
N ILE A 13 35.68 -36.94 -13.41
CA ILE A 13 34.45 -36.55 -14.13
C ILE A 13 33.26 -36.52 -13.21
N LEU A 14 33.11 -37.52 -12.33
CA LEU A 14 32.01 -37.56 -11.34
C LEU A 14 32.04 -36.35 -10.38
N ILE A 15 33.24 -35.99 -9.90
CA ILE A 15 33.42 -34.83 -9.02
C ILE A 15 33.03 -33.53 -9.74
N CYS A 16 33.50 -33.35 -10.99
CA CYS A 16 33.13 -32.19 -11.81
C CYS A 16 31.62 -32.06 -12.03
N VAL A 17 30.96 -33.17 -12.34
CA VAL A 17 29.48 -33.17 -12.50
C VAL A 17 28.77 -32.81 -11.23
N LEU A 18 29.26 -33.31 -10.07
CA LEU A 18 28.65 -33.04 -8.76
C LEU A 18 28.81 -31.57 -8.35
N VAL A 19 29.98 -30.98 -8.63
CA VAL A 19 30.24 -29.55 -8.41
C VAL A 19 29.36 -28.68 -9.31
N CYS A 20 29.26 -29.01 -10.60
CA CYS A 20 28.38 -28.29 -11.53
C CYS A 20 26.91 -28.37 -11.10
N LEU A 21 26.44 -29.54 -10.65
CA LEU A 21 25.11 -29.72 -10.15
C LEU A 21 24.84 -28.85 -8.90
N GLY A 22 25.81 -28.80 -7.98
CA GLY A 22 25.74 -27.95 -6.79
C GLY A 22 25.61 -26.46 -7.14
N ILE A 23 26.38 -25.98 -8.13
CA ILE A 23 26.30 -24.59 -8.59
C ILE A 23 24.91 -24.29 -9.20
N VAL A 24 24.39 -25.19 -10.02
CA VAL A 24 23.05 -25.02 -10.62
C VAL A 24 21.96 -24.97 -9.56
N ILE A 25 22.02 -25.86 -8.57
CA ILE A 25 21.02 -25.86 -7.47
C ILE A 25 21.07 -24.55 -6.69
N THR A 26 22.27 -24.05 -6.36
CA THR A 26 22.39 -22.77 -5.62
C THR A 26 21.86 -21.59 -6.42
N LEU A 27 22.11 -21.53 -7.75
CA LEU A 27 21.58 -20.48 -8.62
C LEU A 27 20.05 -20.53 -8.70
N VAL A 28 19.46 -21.72 -8.81
CA VAL A 28 18.00 -21.88 -8.84
C VAL A 28 17.37 -21.44 -7.52
N MET A 29 17.97 -21.82 -6.39
CA MET A 29 17.46 -21.43 -5.06
C MET A 29 17.48 -19.90 -4.88
N THR A 30 18.56 -19.23 -5.29
CA THR A 30 18.66 -17.77 -5.15
C THR A 30 17.66 -17.02 -6.02
N THR A 31 17.42 -17.48 -7.25
CA THR A 31 16.42 -16.87 -8.15
C THR A 31 14.99 -17.05 -7.63
N MET A 32 14.70 -18.19 -7.01
CA MET A 32 13.37 -18.46 -6.45
C MET A 32 13.05 -17.57 -5.26
N GLN A 33 14.02 -17.33 -4.38
CA GLN A 33 13.86 -16.41 -3.25
C GLN A 33 13.63 -14.96 -3.70
N SER A 34 14.36 -14.48 -4.69
CA SER A 34 14.19 -13.13 -5.26
C SER A 34 12.80 -12.91 -5.84
N SER A 35 12.23 -13.92 -6.49
CA SER A 35 10.90 -13.86 -7.10
C SER A 35 9.79 -13.73 -6.05
N LEU A 36 9.92 -14.38 -4.91
CA LEU A 36 8.94 -14.29 -3.81
C LEU A 36 8.97 -12.93 -3.12
N LEU A 37 10.15 -12.36 -2.93
CA LEU A 37 10.30 -11.01 -2.35
C LEU A 37 9.70 -9.94 -3.28
N GLY A 38 9.94 -10.03 -4.58
CA GLY A 38 9.37 -9.09 -5.56
C GLY A 38 7.84 -9.08 -5.59
N ARG A 39 7.18 -10.23 -5.39
CA ARG A 39 5.72 -10.29 -5.33
C ARG A 39 5.14 -9.57 -4.11
N ARG A 40 5.80 -9.62 -2.96
CA ARG A 40 5.37 -8.91 -1.75
C ARG A 40 5.50 -7.40 -1.92
N GLU A 41 6.58 -6.95 -2.52
CA GLU A 41 6.83 -5.54 -2.79
C GLU A 41 5.80 -4.93 -3.75
N VAL A 42 5.49 -5.62 -4.86
CA VAL A 42 4.45 -5.19 -5.80
C VAL A 42 3.06 -5.12 -5.13
N ARG A 43 2.75 -6.07 -4.25
CA ARG A 43 1.49 -6.04 -3.50
C ARG A 43 1.44 -4.82 -2.57
N MET A 44 2.50 -4.56 -1.82
CA MET A 44 2.59 -3.40 -0.92
C MET A 44 2.47 -2.07 -1.68
N GLN A 45 3.14 -1.93 -2.83
CA GLN A 45 3.02 -0.74 -3.67
C GLN A 45 1.59 -0.52 -4.16
N ARG A 46 0.90 -1.57 -4.58
CA ARG A 46 -0.52 -1.46 -4.99
C ARG A 46 -1.42 -1.02 -3.83
N GLN A 47 -1.19 -1.53 -2.64
CA GLN A 47 -1.93 -1.11 -1.44
C GLN A 47 -1.69 0.36 -1.12
N LEU A 48 -0.45 0.84 -1.21
CA LEU A 48 -0.10 2.25 -1.00
C LEU A 48 -0.85 3.16 -1.97
N ILE A 49 -0.80 2.86 -3.26
CA ILE A 49 -1.46 3.63 -4.31
C ILE A 49 -2.99 3.65 -4.10
N GLN A 50 -3.58 2.50 -3.77
CA GLN A 50 -5.02 2.43 -3.50
C GLN A 50 -5.43 3.24 -2.28
N THR A 51 -4.64 3.19 -1.20
CA THR A 51 -4.91 3.99 0.00
C THR A 51 -4.79 5.48 -0.28
N GLU A 52 -3.89 5.89 -1.16
CA GLU A 52 -3.73 7.27 -1.61
C GLU A 52 -4.95 7.77 -2.38
N PHE A 53 -5.43 6.99 -3.34
CA PHE A 53 -6.67 7.30 -4.06
C PHE A 53 -7.89 7.38 -3.13
N LEU A 54 -7.97 6.52 -2.13
CA LEU A 54 -9.03 6.57 -1.12
C LEU A 54 -8.95 7.84 -0.26
N CYS A 55 -7.76 8.28 0.13
CA CYS A 55 -7.56 9.56 0.80
C CYS A 55 -8.02 10.73 -0.07
N GLU A 56 -7.62 10.75 -1.33
CA GLU A 56 -8.01 11.81 -2.27
C GLU A 56 -9.53 11.85 -2.48
N ALA A 57 -10.17 10.69 -2.65
CA ALA A 57 -11.62 10.59 -2.73
C ALA A 57 -12.30 11.11 -1.45
N GLY A 58 -11.73 10.83 -0.29
CA GLY A 58 -12.19 11.36 1.00
C GLY A 58 -12.09 12.88 1.08
N VAL A 59 -10.99 13.47 0.59
CA VAL A 59 -10.81 14.92 0.53
C VAL A 59 -11.85 15.57 -0.37
N GLN A 60 -12.05 15.02 -1.58
CA GLN A 60 -13.05 15.54 -2.52
C GLN A 60 -14.45 15.46 -1.94
N ARG A 61 -14.79 14.37 -1.24
CA ARG A 61 -16.07 14.19 -0.58
C ARG A 61 -16.25 15.19 0.56
N ALA A 62 -15.24 15.41 1.40
CA ALA A 62 -15.26 16.39 2.47
C ALA A 62 -15.57 17.80 1.93
N VAL A 63 -14.88 18.22 0.87
CA VAL A 63 -15.10 19.51 0.23
C VAL A 63 -16.51 19.63 -0.37
N GLN A 64 -17.00 18.57 -1.00
CA GLN A 64 -18.37 18.57 -1.55
C GLN A 64 -19.44 18.67 -0.46
N GLN A 65 -19.26 17.96 0.65
CA GLN A 65 -20.20 18.00 1.77
C GLN A 65 -20.21 19.37 2.46
N LEU A 66 -19.02 19.96 2.66
CA LEU A 66 -18.90 21.32 3.23
C LEU A 66 -19.59 22.38 2.35
N LYS A 67 -19.52 22.26 1.02
CA LYS A 67 -20.22 23.15 0.10
C LYS A 67 -21.75 23.02 0.20
N LYS A 68 -22.27 21.83 0.52
CA LYS A 68 -23.71 21.56 0.67
C LYS A 68 -24.23 21.91 2.06
N THR A 69 -23.45 21.64 3.07
CA THR A 69 -23.82 21.76 4.48
C THR A 69 -22.65 22.35 5.24
N PRO A 70 -22.66 23.67 5.52
CA PRO A 70 -21.58 24.35 6.26
C PRO A 70 -21.32 23.78 7.67
N GLU A 71 -22.34 23.17 8.28
CA GLU A 71 -22.25 22.56 9.61
C GLU A 71 -21.74 21.10 9.60
N TYR A 72 -21.22 20.62 8.47
CA TYR A 72 -20.70 19.27 8.34
C TYR A 72 -19.50 19.04 9.27
N LYS A 73 -19.61 18.03 10.15
CA LYS A 73 -18.59 17.71 11.18
C LYS A 73 -17.70 16.52 10.82
N GLY A 74 -18.03 15.82 9.75
CA GLY A 74 -17.33 14.63 9.31
C GLY A 74 -18.24 13.39 9.23
N GLU A 75 -17.72 12.33 8.62
CA GLU A 75 -18.44 11.06 8.46
C GLU A 75 -17.48 9.88 8.35
N LYS A 76 -18.00 8.67 8.57
CA LYS A 76 -17.38 7.42 8.18
C LYS A 76 -18.04 6.93 6.89
N TRP A 77 -17.24 6.82 5.85
CA TRP A 77 -17.69 6.37 4.56
C TRP A 77 -17.07 5.03 4.18
N PHE A 78 -17.91 4.13 3.68
CA PHE A 78 -17.52 2.79 3.23
C PHE A 78 -17.67 2.74 1.70
N PRO A 79 -16.62 3.03 0.93
CA PRO A 79 -16.70 2.96 -0.51
C PRO A 79 -16.84 1.50 -0.94
N LYS A 80 -17.81 1.24 -1.83
CA LYS A 80 -17.91 -0.08 -2.50
C LYS A 80 -16.81 -0.15 -3.54
N LEU A 81 -15.70 -0.78 -3.18
CA LEU A 81 -14.66 -1.14 -4.13
C LEU A 81 -15.17 -2.34 -4.93
N GLY A 82 -15.31 -2.14 -6.27
CA GLY A 82 -15.60 -3.28 -7.16
C GLY A 82 -14.50 -4.33 -6.95
N SER A 83 -14.72 -5.55 -7.41
CA SER A 83 -13.86 -6.76 -7.47
C SER A 83 -12.33 -6.59 -7.21
N THR A 84 -11.94 -5.94 -6.14
CA THR A 84 -10.54 -5.80 -5.70
C THR A 84 -10.28 -6.77 -4.54
N SER A 85 -9.02 -7.16 -4.35
CA SER A 85 -8.58 -8.06 -3.29
C SER A 85 -8.80 -7.54 -1.85
N PHE A 86 -9.33 -6.32 -1.71
CA PHE A 86 -9.59 -5.66 -0.44
C PHE A 86 -11.09 -5.50 -0.25
N GLU A 87 -11.65 -6.24 0.70
CA GLU A 87 -13.08 -6.24 0.99
C GLU A 87 -13.51 -5.06 1.86
N ASN A 88 -12.61 -4.54 2.68
CA ASN A 88 -12.94 -3.53 3.67
C ASN A 88 -12.09 -2.26 3.51
N ALA A 89 -12.66 -1.25 2.85
CA ALA A 89 -12.12 0.10 2.85
C ALA A 89 -12.99 1.00 3.73
N VAL A 90 -12.35 1.76 4.61
CA VAL A 90 -13.01 2.73 5.48
C VAL A 90 -12.32 4.07 5.32
N ILE A 91 -13.09 5.09 5.04
CA ILE A 91 -12.62 6.48 5.03
C ILE A 91 -13.30 7.21 6.18
N GLU A 92 -12.52 7.71 7.11
CA GLU A 92 -12.99 8.53 8.22
C GLU A 92 -12.58 9.98 7.93
N ILE A 93 -13.56 10.86 7.90
CA ILE A 93 -13.38 12.30 7.71
C ILE A 93 -13.68 12.97 9.02
N ARG A 94 -12.76 13.74 9.56
CA ARG A 94 -12.91 14.55 10.78
C ARG A 94 -12.68 16.00 10.44
N LEU A 95 -13.50 16.87 10.96
CA LEU A 95 -13.38 18.31 10.81
C LEU A 95 -13.31 18.94 12.19
N GLU A 96 -12.25 19.71 12.41
CA GLU A 96 -12.02 20.45 13.64
C GLU A 96 -11.80 21.93 13.32
N PRO A 97 -12.27 22.85 14.18
CA PRO A 97 -11.92 24.26 14.02
C PRO A 97 -10.40 24.41 14.12
N SER A 98 -9.80 25.12 13.18
CA SER A 98 -8.36 25.38 13.22
C SER A 98 -8.05 26.37 14.33
N THR A 99 -7.03 26.05 15.14
CA THR A 99 -6.54 26.94 16.19
C THR A 99 -5.64 28.04 15.62
N ASP A 100 -5.12 27.84 14.39
CA ASP A 100 -4.06 28.66 13.83
C ASP A 100 -4.55 29.84 12.97
N ALA A 101 -5.81 29.83 12.54
CA ALA A 101 -6.36 30.91 11.72
C ALA A 101 -7.87 31.07 11.92
N ILE A 102 -8.30 32.36 11.99
CA ILE A 102 -9.71 32.74 12.09
C ILE A 102 -10.42 32.30 10.80
N ASN A 103 -11.53 31.58 10.92
CA ASN A 103 -12.36 31.05 9.81
C ASN A 103 -11.69 29.95 8.96
N THR A 104 -10.82 29.15 9.54
CA THR A 104 -10.25 27.99 8.88
C THR A 104 -10.69 26.72 9.60
N LEU A 105 -11.12 25.70 8.85
CA LEU A 105 -11.35 24.35 9.34
C LEU A 105 -10.16 23.47 9.02
N ARG A 106 -9.72 22.72 10.00
CA ARG A 106 -8.74 21.64 9.79
C ARG A 106 -9.50 20.37 9.49
N ALA A 107 -9.26 19.82 8.33
CA ALA A 107 -9.83 18.53 7.92
C ALA A 107 -8.77 17.45 8.00
N GLU A 108 -9.09 16.35 8.64
CA GLU A 108 -8.29 15.15 8.67
C GLU A 108 -9.06 14.03 7.98
N VAL A 109 -8.44 13.42 6.98
CA VAL A 109 -8.99 12.28 6.25
C VAL A 109 -8.10 11.07 6.52
N ILE A 110 -8.68 10.03 7.08
CA ILE A 110 -8.00 8.78 7.40
C ILE A 110 -8.58 7.69 6.51
N ALA A 111 -7.79 7.18 5.58
CA ALA A 111 -8.13 6.03 4.77
C ALA A 111 -7.53 4.77 5.37
N THR A 112 -8.35 3.77 5.58
CA THR A 112 -7.94 2.45 6.07
C THR A 112 -8.35 1.39 5.07
N LEU A 113 -7.38 0.58 4.67
CA LEU A 113 -7.58 -0.58 3.81
C LEU A 113 -7.24 -1.83 4.60
N ALA A 114 -8.17 -2.76 4.69
CA ALA A 114 -7.96 -4.03 5.40
C ALA A 114 -8.34 -5.21 4.50
N ASN A 115 -7.53 -6.27 4.57
CA ASN A 115 -7.87 -7.54 3.95
C ASN A 115 -8.73 -8.34 4.94
N SER A 116 -9.86 -8.90 4.49
CA SER A 116 -10.80 -9.62 5.36
C SER A 116 -10.21 -10.85 6.03
N ALA A 117 -9.16 -11.42 5.46
CA ALA A 117 -8.56 -12.68 5.93
C ALA A 117 -7.58 -12.50 7.09
N ASP A 118 -6.99 -11.31 7.28
CA ASP A 118 -5.92 -11.10 8.26
C ASP A 118 -6.02 -9.69 8.86
N SER A 119 -6.39 -9.60 10.13
CA SER A 119 -6.45 -8.35 10.87
C SER A 119 -5.07 -7.64 10.97
N ASN A 120 -3.99 -8.36 10.67
CA ASN A 120 -2.64 -7.87 10.71
C ASN A 120 -2.19 -7.19 9.39
N ASP A 121 -2.93 -7.41 8.29
CA ASP A 121 -2.66 -6.78 6.96
C ASP A 121 -3.56 -5.55 6.80
N ARG A 122 -3.35 -4.56 7.67
CA ARG A 122 -4.07 -3.30 7.70
C ARG A 122 -3.15 -2.16 7.27
N MET A 123 -3.50 -1.47 6.19
CA MET A 123 -2.81 -0.27 5.76
C MET A 123 -3.66 0.96 6.06
N GLN A 124 -3.08 1.94 6.73
CA GLN A 124 -3.72 3.19 7.09
C GLN A 124 -2.88 4.36 6.63
N ARG A 125 -3.54 5.37 6.04
CA ARG A 125 -2.92 6.64 5.67
C ARG A 125 -3.82 7.77 6.10
N SER A 126 -3.23 8.83 6.64
CA SER A 126 -3.94 10.06 6.99
C SER A 126 -3.42 11.23 6.17
N HIS A 127 -4.32 12.14 5.82
CA HIS A 127 -4.01 13.39 5.18
C HIS A 127 -4.72 14.53 5.90
N THR A 128 -3.97 15.53 6.32
CA THR A 128 -4.50 16.70 7.01
C THR A 128 -4.34 17.92 6.12
N PHE A 129 -5.40 18.69 5.96
CA PHE A 129 -5.41 19.91 5.16
C PHE A 129 -6.30 20.97 5.80
N SER A 130 -6.05 22.23 5.44
CA SER A 130 -6.83 23.35 5.95
C SER A 130 -7.80 23.86 4.87
N ILE A 131 -9.05 24.07 5.25
CA ILE A 131 -10.10 24.59 4.36
C ILE A 131 -10.46 25.99 4.86
N GLY A 132 -10.21 27.01 4.03
CA GLY A 132 -10.73 28.36 4.27
C GLY A 132 -12.24 28.39 4.03
N LEU A 133 -13.02 28.79 5.04
CA LEU A 133 -14.45 29.05 4.83
C LEU A 133 -14.62 30.34 4.05
N PRO A 134 -15.42 30.36 2.99
CA PRO A 134 -15.78 31.63 2.36
C PRO A 134 -16.48 32.50 3.40
N PHE A 135 -16.02 33.74 3.54
CA PHE A 135 -16.69 34.71 4.39
C PHE A 135 -18.16 34.76 4.00
N SER A 136 -19.04 34.41 4.93
CA SER A 136 -20.43 34.84 4.82
C SER A 136 -20.38 36.35 5.05
N SER A 137 -20.30 37.10 3.95
CA SER A 137 -20.60 38.54 4.00
C SER A 137 -22.06 38.63 4.49
N THR A 138 -22.22 38.82 5.78
CA THR A 138 -23.47 39.27 6.35
C THR A 138 -23.66 40.67 5.80
N GLU A 139 -24.37 40.75 4.68
CA GLU A 139 -24.89 42.02 4.18
C GLU A 139 -25.80 42.58 5.28
N SER A 140 -25.25 43.47 6.04
CA SER A 140 -25.99 44.31 6.96
C SER A 140 -26.83 45.28 6.10
N LYS A 141 -28.09 44.98 6.07
CA LYS A 141 -29.09 45.89 5.55
C LYS A 141 -29.66 46.77 6.68
#